data_0f6fd8253e0b3075d5be46da1d846154
#
_entry.id   0f6fd8253e0b3075d5be46da1d846154
#
_cell.length_a   1.000
_cell.length_b   1.000
_cell.length_c   1.000
_cell.angle_alpha   90.00
_cell.angle_beta   90.00
_cell.angle_gamma   90.00
#
_symmetry.space_group_name_H-M   'P 1'
#
loop_
_entity.id
_entity.type
_entity.pdbx_description
1 polymer ?
#
loop_
_entity_poly.entity_id
_entity_poly.type
_entity_poly.pdbx_seq_one_letter_code
_entity_poly.pdbx_strand_id
1 'polypeptide(L)'
;LMGRPGHIGWCRAPSQGDRLIAEEMIARVGMDGYEDRQINELSGGQQQRVFLARALAQEASVYLLDEPFKGVDMQTEKIIVHILKEMESRGKTILVVHHALRTVPLYFDHVAMINRRLIAAGSVRDVFTEENIEKTFSPSKGV
;
A
#
# COMPACT_ATOMS: atom_id res chain seq x y z
N LEU A 1 1.56 13.65 -11.77
CA LEU A 1 2.73 13.07 -12.50
C LEU A 1 3.93 12.73 -11.59
N MET A 2 3.89 13.06 -10.31
CA MET A 2 4.94 12.71 -9.33
C MET A 2 5.18 11.19 -9.15
N GLY A 3 4.32 10.34 -9.69
CA GLY A 3 4.47 8.88 -9.65
C GLY A 3 5.47 8.30 -10.66
N ARG A 4 6.00 9.09 -11.60
CA ARG A 4 6.84 8.56 -12.70
C ARG A 4 8.25 9.14 -12.82
N PRO A 5 8.94 9.56 -11.74
CA PRO A 5 10.27 10.17 -11.86
C PRO A 5 11.32 9.22 -12.44
N GLY A 6 11.17 7.90 -12.25
CA GLY A 6 12.08 6.90 -12.81
C GLY A 6 11.93 6.68 -14.32
N HIS A 7 10.80 7.04 -14.90
CA HIS A 7 10.51 6.92 -16.34
C HIS A 7 10.72 8.25 -17.08
N ILE A 8 10.62 9.37 -16.35
CA ILE A 8 10.83 10.72 -16.87
C ILE A 8 12.25 11.14 -16.48
N GLY A 9 13.14 11.33 -17.43
CA GLY A 9 14.49 11.81 -17.14
C GLY A 9 14.45 13.14 -16.39
N TRP A 10 15.46 13.39 -15.54
CA TRP A 10 15.56 14.52 -14.59
C TRP A 10 15.16 15.91 -15.16
N CYS A 11 15.38 16.15 -16.45
CA CYS A 11 15.10 17.42 -17.13
C CYS A 11 14.05 17.29 -18.24
N ARG A 12 13.28 16.22 -18.30
CA ARG A 12 12.26 16.02 -19.34
C ARG A 12 10.87 16.37 -18.81
N ALA A 13 10.08 17.08 -19.62
CA ALA A 13 8.65 17.21 -19.39
C ALA A 13 7.96 15.83 -19.53
N PRO A 14 6.90 15.55 -18.73
CA PRO A 14 6.11 14.33 -18.87
C PRO A 14 5.58 14.17 -20.29
N SER A 15 5.73 12.98 -20.85
CA SER A 15 5.15 12.65 -22.16
C SER A 15 3.63 12.52 -22.06
N GLN A 16 2.95 12.49 -23.20
CA GLN A 16 1.51 12.20 -23.25
C GLN A 16 1.21 10.81 -22.66
N GLY A 17 2.07 9.81 -22.90
CA GLY A 17 1.94 8.47 -22.32
C GLY A 17 2.04 8.48 -20.79
N ASP A 18 2.92 9.29 -20.20
CA ASP A 18 3.02 9.42 -18.73
C ASP A 18 1.77 10.05 -18.13
N ARG A 19 1.12 10.96 -18.85
CA ARG A 19 -0.14 11.57 -18.42
C ARG A 19 -1.28 10.55 -18.45
N LEU A 20 -1.42 9.78 -19.53
CA LEU A 20 -2.43 8.73 -19.64
C LEU A 20 -2.30 7.68 -18.53
N ILE A 21 -1.08 7.25 -18.21
CA ILE A 21 -0.86 6.31 -17.11
C ILE A 21 -1.26 6.93 -15.77
N ALA A 22 -0.93 8.20 -15.53
CA ALA A 22 -1.33 8.87 -14.29
C ALA A 22 -2.85 9.00 -14.17
N GLU A 23 -3.54 9.37 -15.25
CA GLU A 23 -5.00 9.46 -15.31
C GLU A 23 -5.65 8.09 -15.09
N GLU A 24 -5.15 7.04 -15.73
CA GLU A 24 -5.62 5.67 -15.51
C GLU A 24 -5.46 5.26 -14.04
N MET A 25 -4.33 5.56 -13.39
CA MET A 25 -4.13 5.21 -11.98
C MET A 25 -5.02 6.02 -11.05
N ILE A 26 -5.32 7.27 -11.37
CA ILE A 26 -6.29 8.10 -10.64
C ILE A 26 -7.70 7.49 -10.76
N ALA A 27 -8.12 7.10 -11.96
CA ALA A 27 -9.40 6.43 -12.18
C ALA A 27 -9.52 5.11 -11.41
N ARG A 28 -8.46 4.29 -11.43
CA ARG A 28 -8.42 2.99 -10.72
C ARG A 28 -8.63 3.12 -9.20
N VAL A 29 -8.18 4.19 -8.60
CA VAL A 29 -8.40 4.45 -7.17
C VAL A 29 -9.71 5.20 -6.90
N GLY A 30 -10.55 5.42 -7.90
CA GLY A 30 -11.84 6.11 -7.78
C GLY A 30 -11.69 7.59 -7.42
N MET A 31 -10.74 8.25 -8.06
CA MET A 31 -10.45 9.68 -7.86
C MET A 31 -10.66 10.50 -9.14
N ASP A 32 -11.51 10.02 -10.05
CA ASP A 32 -11.91 10.76 -11.24
C ASP A 32 -12.52 12.12 -10.88
N GLY A 33 -12.14 13.16 -11.59
CA GLY A 33 -12.61 14.53 -11.35
C GLY A 33 -11.92 15.26 -10.20
N TYR A 34 -10.84 14.68 -9.64
CA TYR A 34 -10.03 15.31 -8.59
C TYR A 34 -8.61 15.67 -9.07
N GLU A 35 -8.34 15.54 -10.37
CA GLU A 35 -7.00 15.67 -10.97
C GLU A 35 -6.38 17.05 -10.74
N ASP A 36 -7.21 18.10 -10.77
CA ASP A 36 -6.80 19.49 -10.62
C ASP A 36 -6.85 20.00 -9.17
N ARG A 37 -7.33 19.19 -8.22
CA ARG A 37 -7.39 19.57 -6.82
C ARG A 37 -6.03 19.49 -6.14
N GLN A 38 -5.77 20.43 -5.25
CA GLN A 38 -4.60 20.37 -4.39
C GLN A 38 -4.77 19.28 -3.34
N ILE A 39 -3.68 18.60 -2.98
CA ILE A 39 -3.72 17.46 -2.05
C ILE A 39 -4.25 17.85 -0.65
N ASN A 40 -4.04 19.08 -0.23
CA ASN A 40 -4.54 19.62 1.03
C ASN A 40 -6.06 19.88 1.05
N GLU A 41 -6.71 19.88 -0.12
CA GLU A 41 -8.17 20.00 -0.26
C GLU A 41 -8.88 18.64 -0.19
N LEU A 42 -8.10 17.55 -0.15
CA LEU A 42 -8.61 16.19 -0.14
C LEU A 42 -8.78 15.69 1.30
N SER A 43 -9.82 14.87 1.53
CA SER A 43 -9.95 14.13 2.80
C SER A 43 -8.80 13.13 2.99
N GLY A 44 -8.56 12.65 4.22
CA GLY A 44 -7.50 11.69 4.51
C GLY A 44 -7.59 10.42 3.65
N GLY A 45 -8.80 9.87 3.48
CA GLY A 45 -9.00 8.70 2.61
C GLY A 45 -8.78 9.00 1.12
N GLN A 46 -9.11 10.21 0.65
CA GLN A 46 -8.81 10.65 -0.71
C GLN A 46 -7.30 10.82 -0.91
N GLN A 47 -6.60 11.43 0.04
CA GLN A 47 -5.14 11.55 0.00
C GLN A 47 -4.47 10.17 -0.07
N GLN A 48 -4.94 9.20 0.75
CA GLN A 48 -4.42 7.84 0.74
C GLN A 48 -4.58 7.17 -0.62
N ARG A 49 -5.73 7.33 -1.27
CA ARG A 49 -5.97 6.84 -2.63
C ARG A 49 -5.06 7.49 -3.67
N VAL A 50 -4.82 8.80 -3.57
CA VAL A 50 -3.89 9.51 -4.46
C VAL A 50 -2.45 9.02 -4.25
N PHE A 51 -2.01 8.78 -3.01
CA PHE A 51 -0.70 8.20 -2.75
C PHE A 51 -0.56 6.78 -3.31
N LEU A 52 -1.63 5.98 -3.24
CA LEU A 52 -1.65 4.67 -3.88
C LEU A 52 -1.56 4.80 -5.42
N ALA A 53 -2.35 5.67 -6.04
CA ALA A 53 -2.28 5.94 -7.48
C ALA A 53 -0.86 6.36 -7.91
N ARG A 54 -0.21 7.20 -7.10
CA ARG A 54 1.19 7.60 -7.32
C ARG A 54 2.14 6.40 -7.30
N ALA A 55 1.98 5.49 -6.35
CA ALA A 55 2.79 4.27 -6.28
C ALA A 55 2.54 3.36 -7.48
N LEU A 56 1.27 3.16 -7.85
CA LEU A 56 0.87 2.35 -9.02
C LEU A 56 1.48 2.87 -10.33
N ALA A 57 1.48 4.19 -10.51
CA ALA A 57 2.03 4.83 -11.72
C ALA A 57 3.54 4.59 -11.91
N GLN A 58 4.26 4.08 -10.91
CA GLN A 58 5.67 3.70 -11.04
C GLN A 58 5.87 2.39 -11.81
N GLU A 59 4.84 1.57 -11.98
CA GLU A 59 4.90 0.27 -12.65
C GLU A 59 6.02 -0.65 -12.11
N ALA A 60 6.34 -0.51 -10.84
CA ALA A 60 7.39 -1.26 -10.17
C ALA A 60 7.09 -2.77 -10.13
N SER A 61 8.11 -3.59 -9.85
CA SER A 61 7.95 -5.01 -9.57
C SER A 61 7.66 -5.27 -8.08
N VAL A 62 8.15 -4.37 -7.20
CA VAL A 62 7.99 -4.46 -5.75
C VAL A 62 7.43 -3.15 -5.23
N TYR A 63 6.43 -3.24 -4.37
CA TYR A 63 5.79 -2.10 -3.70
C TYR A 63 5.95 -2.22 -2.19
N LEU A 64 6.38 -1.13 -1.58
CA LEU A 64 6.48 -1.00 -0.12
C LEU A 64 5.44 0.04 0.32
N LEU A 65 4.46 -0.40 1.10
CA LEU A 65 3.35 0.44 1.56
C LEU A 65 3.35 0.48 3.08
N ASP A 66 3.39 1.68 3.62
CA ASP A 66 3.33 1.91 5.06
C ASP A 66 1.91 2.33 5.46
N GLU A 67 1.24 1.48 6.24
CA GLU A 67 -0.12 1.66 6.74
C GLU A 67 -1.14 2.15 5.67
N PRO A 68 -1.29 1.49 4.50
CA PRO A 68 -2.13 2.00 3.41
C PRO A 68 -3.61 2.07 3.76
N PHE A 69 -4.05 1.46 4.85
CA PHE A 69 -5.44 1.43 5.33
C PHE A 69 -5.71 2.41 6.47
N LYS A 70 -4.71 3.17 6.93
CA LYS A 70 -4.86 4.08 8.06
C LYS A 70 -5.75 5.27 7.72
N GLY A 71 -6.76 5.50 8.55
CA GLY A 71 -7.65 6.66 8.42
C GLY A 71 -8.59 6.63 7.22
N VAL A 72 -8.74 5.48 6.56
CA VAL A 72 -9.70 5.29 5.49
C VAL A 72 -11.00 4.66 6.00
N ASP A 73 -12.10 4.94 5.33
CA ASP A 73 -13.38 4.27 5.57
C ASP A 73 -13.35 2.85 4.97
N MET A 74 -14.33 2.03 5.40
CA MET A 74 -14.44 0.63 4.98
C MET A 74 -14.57 0.45 3.45
N GLN A 75 -15.19 1.39 2.75
CA GLN A 75 -15.35 1.33 1.30
C GLN A 75 -14.03 1.58 0.60
N THR A 76 -13.30 2.60 1.03
CA THR A 76 -11.94 2.90 0.57
C THR A 76 -10.99 1.74 0.85
N GLU A 77 -11.04 1.12 2.03
CA GLU A 77 -10.24 -0.05 2.39
C GLU A 77 -10.46 -1.20 1.41
N LYS A 78 -11.72 -1.52 1.08
CA LYS A 78 -12.05 -2.56 0.08
C LYS A 78 -11.48 -2.26 -1.30
N ILE A 79 -11.52 -1.01 -1.75
CA ILE A 79 -10.93 -0.59 -3.03
C ILE A 79 -9.42 -0.83 -3.00
N ILE A 80 -8.73 -0.42 -1.95
CA ILE A 80 -7.28 -0.61 -1.80
C ILE A 80 -6.93 -2.10 -1.82
N VAL A 81 -7.62 -2.92 -1.01
CA VAL A 81 -7.39 -4.37 -0.97
C VAL A 81 -7.60 -5.02 -2.34
N HIS A 82 -8.66 -4.63 -3.06
CA HIS A 82 -8.93 -5.14 -4.41
C HIS A 82 -7.78 -4.83 -5.37
N ILE A 83 -7.29 -3.59 -5.36
CA ILE A 83 -6.17 -3.16 -6.20
C ILE A 83 -4.90 -3.95 -5.86
N LEU A 84 -4.58 -4.13 -4.56
CA LEU A 84 -3.40 -4.87 -4.14
C LEU A 84 -3.45 -6.33 -4.59
N LYS A 85 -4.60 -7.00 -4.47
CA LYS A 85 -4.80 -8.37 -4.96
C LYS A 85 -4.70 -8.48 -6.48
N GLU A 86 -5.21 -7.50 -7.22
CA GLU A 86 -5.04 -7.44 -8.67
C GLU A 86 -3.55 -7.31 -9.06
N MET A 87 -2.80 -6.48 -8.34
CA MET A 87 -1.36 -6.35 -8.58
C MET A 87 -0.60 -7.66 -8.31
N GLU A 88 -0.92 -8.34 -7.22
CA GLU A 88 -0.37 -9.64 -6.88
C GLU A 88 -0.64 -10.67 -7.98
N SER A 89 -1.89 -10.75 -8.46
CA SER A 89 -2.26 -11.66 -9.57
C SER A 89 -1.50 -11.39 -10.87
N ARG A 90 -0.98 -10.16 -11.03
CA ARG A 90 -0.10 -9.76 -12.13
C ARG A 90 1.39 -9.99 -11.86
N GLY A 91 1.72 -10.74 -10.79
CA GLY A 91 3.09 -11.09 -10.42
C GLY A 91 3.88 -9.98 -9.73
N LYS A 92 3.21 -8.95 -9.18
CA LYS A 92 3.87 -7.92 -8.38
C LYS A 92 4.05 -8.42 -6.95
N THR A 93 5.15 -8.02 -6.31
CA THR A 93 5.38 -8.25 -4.88
C THR A 93 4.95 -7.01 -4.09
N ILE A 94 4.12 -7.23 -3.06
CA ILE A 94 3.60 -6.13 -2.25
C ILE A 94 3.93 -6.41 -0.79
N LEU A 95 4.70 -5.51 -0.18
CA LEU A 95 5.02 -5.53 1.23
C LEU A 95 4.27 -4.40 1.93
N VAL A 96 3.47 -4.74 2.94
CA VAL A 96 2.63 -3.79 3.67
C VAL A 96 3.00 -3.80 5.14
N VAL A 97 3.28 -2.64 5.72
CA VAL A 97 3.29 -2.46 7.17
C VAL A 97 1.85 -2.30 7.63
N HIS A 98 1.42 -3.13 8.60
CA HIS A 98 0.03 -3.23 9.02
C HIS A 98 -0.09 -3.54 10.51
N HIS A 99 -1.00 -2.87 11.20
CA HIS A 99 -1.18 -3.03 12.65
C HIS A 99 -2.54 -3.64 13.05
N ALA A 100 -3.51 -3.71 12.13
CA ALA A 100 -4.83 -4.28 12.41
C ALA A 100 -4.79 -5.80 12.32
N LEU A 101 -4.50 -6.48 13.43
CA LEU A 101 -4.33 -7.93 13.49
C LEU A 101 -5.53 -8.72 12.93
N ARG A 102 -6.75 -8.19 13.08
CA ARG A 102 -7.97 -8.86 12.61
C ARG A 102 -8.05 -9.01 11.09
N THR A 103 -7.42 -8.11 10.35
CA THR A 103 -7.45 -8.10 8.89
C THR A 103 -6.26 -8.81 8.26
N VAL A 104 -5.21 -9.15 9.04
CA VAL A 104 -4.05 -9.89 8.53
C VAL A 104 -4.46 -11.18 7.82
N PRO A 105 -5.28 -12.08 8.40
CA PRO A 105 -5.65 -13.32 7.73
C PRO A 105 -6.59 -13.14 6.54
N LEU A 106 -7.18 -11.96 6.39
CA LEU A 106 -8.12 -11.67 5.30
C LEU A 106 -7.43 -11.07 4.07
N TYR A 107 -6.31 -10.37 4.28
CA TYR A 107 -5.68 -9.54 3.24
C TYR A 107 -4.35 -10.10 2.77
N PHE A 108 -3.63 -10.86 3.61
CA PHE A 108 -2.25 -11.26 3.35
C PHE A 108 -2.07 -12.77 3.40
N ASP A 109 -1.19 -13.28 2.54
CA ASP A 109 -0.83 -14.70 2.49
C ASP A 109 0.39 -14.99 3.36
N HIS A 110 1.29 -14.03 3.49
CA HIS A 110 2.52 -14.13 4.27
C HIS A 110 2.63 -12.98 5.27
N VAL A 111 3.32 -13.24 6.38
CA VAL A 111 3.58 -12.25 7.41
C VAL A 111 5.01 -12.36 7.92
N ALA A 112 5.62 -11.20 8.21
CA ALA A 112 6.84 -11.10 8.99
C ALA A 112 6.53 -10.32 10.28
N MET A 113 6.71 -10.96 11.42
CA MET A 113 6.41 -10.41 12.74
C MET A 113 7.70 -9.96 13.39
N ILE A 114 7.80 -8.67 13.72
CA ILE A 114 9.04 -8.02 14.15
C ILE A 114 8.83 -7.28 15.47
N ASN A 115 9.70 -7.57 16.45
CA ASN A 115 9.85 -6.79 17.68
C ASN A 115 11.34 -6.65 17.99
N ARG A 116 11.98 -5.57 17.50
CA ARG A 116 13.43 -5.34 17.50
C ARG A 116 14.23 -6.44 16.76
N ARG A 117 13.72 -7.64 16.71
CA ARG A 117 14.22 -8.80 15.96
C ARG A 117 13.08 -9.49 15.24
N LEU A 118 13.40 -10.30 14.28
CA LEU A 118 12.43 -11.17 13.63
C LEU A 118 11.93 -12.21 14.65
N ILE A 119 10.63 -12.23 14.89
CA ILE A 119 9.96 -13.22 15.76
C ILE A 119 9.56 -14.43 14.93
N ALA A 120 8.86 -14.20 13.81
CA ALA A 120 8.43 -15.23 12.88
C ALA A 120 8.26 -14.65 11.49
N ALA A 121 8.47 -15.44 10.45
CA ALA A 121 8.13 -15.10 9.07
C ALA A 121 7.68 -16.37 8.32
N GLY A 122 6.65 -16.25 7.51
CA GLY A 122 6.10 -17.37 6.75
C GLY A 122 4.66 -17.12 6.32
N SER A 123 3.97 -18.22 5.92
CA SER A 123 2.54 -18.10 5.60
C SER A 123 1.76 -17.64 6.83
N VAL A 124 0.74 -16.82 6.61
CA VAL A 124 -0.16 -16.38 7.71
C VAL A 124 -0.73 -17.61 8.44
N ARG A 125 -1.09 -18.63 7.70
CA ARG A 125 -1.66 -19.87 8.24
C ARG A 125 -0.75 -20.56 9.26
N ASP A 126 0.56 -20.53 9.03
CA ASP A 126 1.52 -21.28 9.86
C ASP A 126 2.09 -20.46 11.00
N VAL A 127 2.35 -19.16 10.79
CA VAL A 127 3.10 -18.36 11.76
C VAL A 127 2.28 -17.30 12.48
N PHE A 128 1.06 -16.97 12.04
CA PHE A 128 0.21 -15.98 12.69
C PHE A 128 -0.56 -16.61 13.86
N THR A 129 0.17 -17.01 14.89
CA THR A 129 -0.33 -17.67 16.11
C THR A 129 -0.42 -16.67 17.26
N GLU A 130 -1.29 -16.95 18.25
CA GLU A 130 -1.40 -16.13 19.48
C GLU A 130 -0.03 -15.98 20.16
N GLU A 131 0.73 -17.05 20.26
CA GLU A 131 2.08 -17.03 20.85
C GLU A 131 3.02 -16.04 20.14
N ASN A 132 3.05 -16.05 18.81
CA ASN A 132 3.88 -15.15 18.02
C ASN A 132 3.37 -13.69 18.08
N ILE A 133 2.05 -13.51 18.11
CA ILE A 133 1.43 -12.20 18.31
C ILE A 133 1.82 -11.63 19.67
N GLU A 134 1.68 -12.40 20.74
CA GLU A 134 2.09 -11.97 22.08
C GLU A 134 3.58 -11.57 22.13
N LYS A 135 4.47 -12.39 21.58
CA LYS A 135 5.92 -12.09 21.51
C LYS A 135 6.20 -10.80 20.74
N THR A 136 5.40 -10.52 19.70
CA THR A 136 5.58 -9.35 18.85
C THR A 136 5.12 -8.07 19.54
N PHE A 137 4.01 -8.11 20.26
CA PHE A 137 3.40 -6.93 20.88
C PHE A 137 3.65 -6.82 22.39
N SER A 138 4.28 -7.81 23.00
CA SER A 138 4.69 -7.69 24.41
C SER A 138 5.70 -6.56 24.59
N PRO A 139 5.53 -5.72 25.64
CA PRO A 139 6.54 -4.73 25.97
C PRO A 139 7.84 -5.46 26.24
N SER A 140 8.91 -5.05 25.57
CA SER A 140 10.24 -5.60 25.82
C SER A 140 10.56 -5.38 27.31
N LYS A 141 10.70 -6.44 28.08
CA LYS A 141 11.29 -6.33 29.42
C LYS A 141 12.66 -5.70 29.21
N GLY A 142 12.79 -4.45 29.63
CA GLY A 142 14.06 -3.73 29.56
C GLY A 142 15.15 -4.53 30.24
N VAL A 143 16.28 -4.64 29.57
CA VAL A 143 17.57 -4.96 30.21
C VAL A 143 18.14 -3.69 30.76
#